data_ac7e7ed73b5abb79f130efa0768ef77c
#
_entry.id   ac7e7ed73b5abb79f130efa0768ef77c
#
_cell.length_a   1.000
_cell.length_b   1.000
_cell.length_c   1.000
_cell.angle_alpha   90.00
_cell.angle_beta   90.00
_cell.angle_gamma   90.00
#
_symmetry.space_group_name_H-M   'P 1'
#
loop_
_entity.id
_entity.type
_entity.pdbx_description
1 polymer ?
#
loop_
_entity_poly.entity_id
_entity_poly.type
_entity_poly.pdbx_seq_one_letter_code
_entity_poly.pdbx_strand_id
1 'polypeptide(L)'
;VDKIKYLVKDLERAYPGIKTCYYSMDFLYADAEQYEGLATLIQHLDVAVLVNNVGLSHQMPVSFLEMDEHELASICQVNVMATQHMTRVVAPHLVRRPGRGLILNLGSFSGQWATPLLSVYAGSKAFLIAWSQALGEELRRSKVDVQVLNTFFVVSNMSKVRRASWMVPTPKAYVQSVLSRIGLASGAVGRPFTLTPYPTHAWIDWATQYLVPRWFLLSN
;
A
#
# COMPACT_ATOMS: atom_id res chain seq x y z
N VAL A 1 -11.76 15.57 9.44
CA VAL A 1 -13.16 15.10 9.26
C VAL A 1 -13.79 15.75 8.04
N ASP A 2 -13.70 17.09 7.85
CA ASP A 2 -14.42 17.78 6.77
C ASP A 2 -13.97 17.37 5.37
N LYS A 3 -12.67 17.17 5.15
CA LYS A 3 -12.15 16.68 3.84
C LYS A 3 -12.77 15.34 3.43
N ILE A 4 -12.99 14.43 4.39
CA ILE A 4 -13.60 13.12 4.11
C ILE A 4 -15.08 13.29 3.76
N LYS A 5 -15.80 14.15 4.48
CA LYS A 5 -17.22 14.46 4.19
C LYS A 5 -17.41 15.04 2.78
N TYR A 6 -16.50 15.96 2.35
CA TYR A 6 -16.54 16.48 0.98
C TYR A 6 -16.28 15.39 -0.05
N LEU A 7 -15.27 14.55 0.17
CA LEU A 7 -14.93 13.45 -0.72
C LEU A 7 -16.10 12.48 -0.91
N VAL A 8 -16.78 12.09 0.17
CA VAL A 8 -17.97 11.25 0.14
C VAL A 8 -19.05 11.85 -0.76
N LYS A 9 -19.39 13.12 -0.56
CA LYS A 9 -20.40 13.83 -1.37
C LYS A 9 -20.01 13.92 -2.85
N ASP A 10 -18.73 14.17 -3.12
CA ASP A 10 -18.24 14.27 -4.49
C ASP A 10 -18.28 12.91 -5.21
N LEU A 11 -17.95 11.82 -4.49
CA LEU A 11 -18.04 10.46 -5.04
C LEU A 11 -19.48 10.06 -5.38
N GLU A 12 -20.42 10.32 -4.47
CA GLU A 12 -21.85 10.00 -4.71
C GLU A 12 -22.45 10.84 -5.86
N ARG A 13 -21.99 12.10 -6.00
CA ARG A 13 -22.39 12.94 -7.12
C ARG A 13 -21.79 12.46 -8.45
N ALA A 14 -20.50 12.08 -8.44
CA ALA A 14 -19.81 11.64 -9.65
C ALA A 14 -20.24 10.25 -10.13
N TYR A 15 -20.70 9.40 -9.22
CA TYR A 15 -21.06 8.01 -9.49
C TYR A 15 -22.44 7.70 -8.88
N PRO A 16 -23.55 8.09 -9.53
CA PRO A 16 -24.90 7.80 -9.05
C PRO A 16 -25.12 6.30 -8.86
N GLY A 17 -25.64 5.92 -7.71
CA GLY A 17 -25.92 4.51 -7.36
C GLY A 17 -24.90 3.84 -6.46
N ILE A 18 -23.73 4.44 -6.23
CA ILE A 18 -22.85 3.99 -5.15
C ILE A 18 -23.36 4.51 -3.79
N LYS A 19 -23.09 3.74 -2.74
CA LYS A 19 -23.30 4.16 -1.37
C LYS A 19 -21.94 4.30 -0.71
N THR A 20 -21.70 5.43 -0.04
CA THR A 20 -20.47 5.69 0.64
C THR A 20 -20.69 5.85 2.14
N CYS A 21 -19.72 5.42 2.93
CA CYS A 21 -19.62 5.76 4.34
C CYS A 21 -18.17 6.08 4.67
N TYR A 22 -17.93 6.71 5.80
CA TYR A 22 -16.58 7.00 6.25
C TYR A 22 -16.45 6.74 7.75
N TYR A 23 -15.24 6.37 8.13
CA TYR A 23 -14.80 6.25 9.51
C TYR A 23 -13.50 7.05 9.67
N SER A 24 -13.54 8.06 10.55
CA SER A 24 -12.37 8.94 10.75
C SER A 24 -11.48 8.37 11.84
N MET A 25 -10.26 8.00 11.49
CA MET A 25 -9.26 7.45 12.42
C MET A 25 -7.88 7.98 12.03
N ASP A 26 -7.10 8.39 13.01
CA ASP A 26 -5.68 8.68 12.83
C ASP A 26 -4.87 7.42 13.14
N PHE A 27 -4.28 6.81 12.11
CA PHE A 27 -3.54 5.56 12.25
C PHE A 27 -2.28 5.68 13.11
N LEU A 28 -1.78 6.88 13.35
CA LEU A 28 -0.66 7.11 14.25
C LEU A 28 -1.04 6.87 15.71
N TYR A 29 -2.26 7.23 16.08
CA TYR A 29 -2.76 7.19 17.46
C TYR A 29 -3.94 6.23 17.65
N ALA A 30 -4.26 5.44 16.63
CA ALA A 30 -5.41 4.55 16.68
C ALA A 30 -5.23 3.47 17.77
N ASP A 31 -6.22 3.37 18.63
CA ASP A 31 -6.31 2.42 19.71
C ASP A 31 -7.26 1.23 19.39
N ALA A 32 -7.38 0.31 20.33
CA ALA A 32 -8.24 -0.86 20.16
C ALA A 32 -9.71 -0.49 19.98
N GLU A 33 -10.22 0.53 20.68
CA GLU A 33 -11.61 0.97 20.61
C GLU A 33 -11.97 1.49 19.21
N GLN A 34 -11.05 2.22 18.57
CA GLN A 34 -11.24 2.71 17.21
C GLN A 34 -11.27 1.56 16.18
N TYR A 35 -10.45 0.52 16.35
CA TYR A 35 -10.51 -0.68 15.49
C TYR A 35 -11.79 -1.49 15.74
N GLU A 36 -12.29 -1.59 16.97
CA GLU A 36 -13.57 -2.21 17.30
C GLU A 36 -14.74 -1.42 16.71
N GLY A 37 -14.71 -0.09 16.79
CA GLY A 37 -15.69 0.78 16.13
C GLY A 37 -15.75 0.57 14.62
N LEU A 38 -14.60 0.43 13.97
CA LEU A 38 -14.55 0.07 12.55
C LEU A 38 -15.10 -1.34 12.29
N ALA A 39 -14.76 -2.33 13.11
CA ALA A 39 -15.29 -3.69 12.98
C ALA A 39 -16.82 -3.69 13.10
N THR A 40 -17.37 -2.92 14.03
CA THR A 40 -18.82 -2.75 14.18
C THR A 40 -19.45 -2.11 12.94
N LEU A 41 -18.81 -1.09 12.37
CA LEU A 41 -19.32 -0.41 11.16
C LEU A 41 -19.43 -1.38 9.97
N ILE A 42 -18.48 -2.28 9.80
CA ILE A 42 -18.43 -3.20 8.66
C ILE A 42 -19.09 -4.56 8.91
N GLN A 43 -19.53 -4.84 10.13
CA GLN A 43 -19.97 -6.19 10.55
C GLN A 43 -21.07 -6.82 9.66
N HIS A 44 -21.95 -5.99 9.10
CA HIS A 44 -23.07 -6.43 8.24
C HIS A 44 -22.79 -6.25 6.75
N LEU A 45 -21.59 -5.84 6.37
CA LEU A 45 -21.21 -5.62 4.97
C LEU A 45 -20.57 -6.87 4.36
N ASP A 46 -20.89 -7.14 3.09
CA ASP A 46 -20.12 -8.08 2.26
C ASP A 46 -18.86 -7.37 1.76
N VAL A 47 -17.83 -7.35 2.62
CA VAL A 47 -16.55 -6.72 2.26
C VAL A 47 -15.80 -7.62 1.28
N ALA A 48 -15.55 -7.11 0.08
CA ALA A 48 -14.86 -7.85 -0.99
C ALA A 48 -13.40 -7.44 -1.19
N VAL A 49 -13.06 -6.19 -0.87
CA VAL A 49 -11.73 -5.65 -1.13
C VAL A 49 -11.27 -4.81 0.05
N LEU A 50 -10.03 -5.05 0.48
CA LEU A 50 -9.30 -4.17 1.41
C LEU A 50 -8.14 -3.53 0.64
N VAL A 51 -8.02 -2.20 0.72
CA VAL A 51 -6.88 -1.46 0.18
C VAL A 51 -6.13 -0.77 1.32
N ASN A 52 -5.00 -1.32 1.72
CA ASN A 52 -4.08 -0.72 2.68
C ASN A 52 -3.22 0.31 1.96
N ASN A 53 -3.73 1.52 1.84
CA ASN A 53 -3.11 2.61 1.08
C ASN A 53 -2.40 3.63 1.98
N VAL A 54 -2.77 3.75 3.23
CA VAL A 54 -2.16 4.72 4.16
C VAL A 54 -0.68 4.40 4.33
N GLY A 55 0.13 5.44 4.38
CA GLY A 55 1.56 5.31 4.60
C GLY A 55 2.20 6.65 4.94
N LEU A 56 3.33 6.58 5.61
CA LEU A 56 4.16 7.70 6.00
C LEU A 56 5.58 7.47 5.51
N SER A 57 6.24 8.53 5.07
CA SER A 57 7.66 8.53 4.67
C SER A 57 8.41 9.60 5.45
N HIS A 58 9.73 9.56 5.39
CA HIS A 58 10.58 10.63 5.93
C HIS A 58 10.19 12.00 5.34
N GLN A 59 10.26 13.02 6.15
CA GLN A 59 10.08 14.40 5.69
C GLN A 59 11.19 14.80 4.72
N MET A 60 12.43 14.41 5.04
CA MET A 60 13.64 14.60 4.23
C MET A 60 14.52 13.36 4.33
N PRO A 61 15.33 13.03 3.30
CA PRO A 61 16.39 12.05 3.46
C PRO A 61 17.32 12.45 4.58
N VAL A 62 17.53 11.56 5.57
CA VAL A 62 18.32 11.84 6.78
C VAL A 62 19.08 10.60 7.20
N SER A 63 20.29 10.80 7.78
CA SER A 63 21.05 9.72 8.41
C SER A 63 20.25 9.10 9.56
N PHE A 64 20.31 7.79 9.72
CA PHE A 64 19.61 7.09 10.81
C PHE A 64 20.00 7.63 12.19
N LEU A 65 21.26 8.03 12.37
CA LEU A 65 21.75 8.57 13.64
C LEU A 65 21.25 9.99 13.93
N GLU A 66 20.76 10.71 12.93
CA GLU A 66 20.24 12.07 13.02
C GLU A 66 18.70 12.10 12.94
N MET A 67 18.09 10.94 12.74
CA MET A 67 16.64 10.82 12.59
C MET A 67 15.93 11.09 13.91
N ASP A 68 14.85 11.86 13.86
CA ASP A 68 13.97 12.07 15.00
C ASP A 68 13.28 10.76 15.41
N GLU A 69 13.31 10.44 16.70
CA GLU A 69 12.73 9.20 17.25
C GLU A 69 11.22 9.12 17.04
N HIS A 70 10.52 10.25 17.12
CA HIS A 70 9.09 10.30 16.86
C HIS A 70 8.78 10.02 15.37
N GLU A 71 9.57 10.51 14.43
CA GLU A 71 9.42 10.19 13.01
C GLU A 71 9.65 8.70 12.75
N LEU A 72 10.69 8.12 13.39
CA LEU A 72 10.97 6.69 13.32
C LEU A 72 9.77 5.85 13.78
N ALA A 73 9.29 6.11 14.99
CA ALA A 73 8.14 5.41 15.57
C ALA A 73 6.89 5.58 14.71
N SER A 74 6.64 6.80 14.21
CA SER A 74 5.48 7.12 13.36
C SER A 74 5.47 6.35 12.06
N ILE A 75 6.60 6.23 11.37
CA ILE A 75 6.71 5.45 10.13
C ILE A 75 6.41 3.98 10.40
N CYS A 76 6.95 3.40 11.46
CA CYS A 76 6.68 2.01 11.82
C CYS A 76 5.20 1.81 12.22
N GLN A 77 4.65 2.69 13.03
CA GLN A 77 3.26 2.61 13.47
C GLN A 77 2.29 2.66 12.29
N VAL A 78 2.45 3.63 11.39
CA VAL A 78 1.53 3.83 10.26
C VAL A 78 1.72 2.77 9.17
N ASN A 79 2.97 2.47 8.80
CA ASN A 79 3.21 1.56 7.65
C ASN A 79 3.08 0.09 8.02
N VAL A 80 3.43 -0.29 9.25
CA VAL A 80 3.48 -1.69 9.69
C VAL A 80 2.29 -2.02 10.57
N MET A 81 2.20 -1.41 11.76
CA MET A 81 1.20 -1.79 12.75
C MET A 81 -0.22 -1.52 12.28
N ALA A 82 -0.49 -0.32 11.74
CA ALA A 82 -1.82 0.02 11.26
C ALA A 82 -2.29 -0.88 10.12
N THR A 83 -1.39 -1.22 9.18
CA THR A 83 -1.70 -2.16 8.09
C THR A 83 -2.08 -3.54 8.63
N GLN A 84 -1.35 -4.05 9.63
CA GLN A 84 -1.67 -5.34 10.26
C GLN A 84 -3.00 -5.30 11.00
N HIS A 85 -3.26 -4.25 11.80
CA HIS A 85 -4.52 -4.09 12.53
C HIS A 85 -5.71 -4.00 11.57
N MET A 86 -5.63 -3.17 10.52
CA MET A 86 -6.66 -3.09 9.49
C MET A 86 -6.94 -4.44 8.83
N THR A 87 -5.89 -5.15 8.48
CA THR A 87 -6.02 -6.48 7.86
C THR A 87 -6.64 -7.47 8.84
N ARG A 88 -6.25 -7.45 10.12
CA ARG A 88 -6.82 -8.31 11.16
C ARG A 88 -8.32 -8.07 11.36
N VAL A 89 -8.78 -6.82 11.27
CA VAL A 89 -10.20 -6.47 11.34
C VAL A 89 -10.96 -6.95 10.11
N VAL A 90 -10.41 -6.77 8.92
CA VAL A 90 -11.14 -6.98 7.66
C VAL A 90 -11.02 -8.40 7.11
N ALA A 91 -9.87 -9.08 7.27
CA ALA A 91 -9.64 -10.40 6.70
C ALA A 91 -10.70 -11.46 7.07
N PRO A 92 -11.25 -11.51 8.30
CA PRO A 92 -12.34 -12.43 8.62
C PRO A 92 -13.60 -12.25 7.75
N HIS A 93 -13.89 -11.03 7.32
CA HIS A 93 -14.99 -10.74 6.40
C HIS A 93 -14.70 -11.27 5.00
N LEU A 94 -13.46 -11.06 4.51
CA LEU A 94 -13.02 -11.56 3.21
C LEU A 94 -13.03 -13.10 3.14
N VAL A 95 -12.69 -13.77 4.24
CA VAL A 95 -12.66 -15.24 4.33
C VAL A 95 -14.07 -15.83 4.36
N ARG A 96 -15.01 -15.17 5.07
CA ARG A 96 -16.39 -15.69 5.25
C ARG A 96 -17.29 -15.45 4.03
N ARG A 97 -16.94 -14.51 3.15
CA ARG A 97 -17.80 -14.20 2.00
C ARG A 97 -17.88 -15.36 0.99
N PRO A 98 -19.01 -15.51 0.26
CA PRO A 98 -19.15 -16.58 -0.73
C PRO A 98 -18.22 -16.45 -1.94
N GLY A 99 -17.89 -15.22 -2.34
CA GLY A 99 -17.00 -14.91 -3.46
C GLY A 99 -15.52 -14.80 -3.05
N ARG A 100 -14.67 -14.43 -4.03
CA ARG A 100 -13.25 -14.15 -3.76
C ARG A 100 -13.10 -12.83 -3.02
N GLY A 101 -12.13 -12.78 -2.11
CA GLY A 101 -11.68 -11.57 -1.43
C GLY A 101 -10.36 -11.06 -2.01
N LEU A 102 -10.06 -9.79 -1.81
CA LEU A 102 -8.81 -9.16 -2.26
C LEU A 102 -8.25 -8.24 -1.18
N ILE A 103 -6.95 -8.38 -0.92
CA ILE A 103 -6.16 -7.45 -0.10
C ILE A 103 -5.09 -6.84 -0.99
N LEU A 104 -5.11 -5.52 -1.13
CA LEU A 104 -4.07 -4.75 -1.82
C LEU A 104 -3.25 -3.96 -0.80
N ASN A 105 -1.97 -4.26 -0.70
CA ASN A 105 -1.04 -3.54 0.17
C ASN A 105 -0.16 -2.62 -0.67
N LEU A 106 -0.12 -1.32 -0.36
CA LEU A 106 0.75 -0.37 -1.05
C LEU A 106 2.18 -0.49 -0.57
N GLY A 107 2.95 -1.29 -1.27
CA GLY A 107 4.39 -1.41 -1.15
C GLY A 107 5.13 -0.21 -1.74
N SER A 108 6.42 -0.37 -1.92
CA SER A 108 7.28 0.61 -2.57
C SER A 108 8.48 -0.10 -3.17
N PHE A 109 9.01 0.45 -4.25
CA PHE A 109 10.27 0.02 -4.84
C PHE A 109 11.45 0.08 -3.85
N SER A 110 11.45 1.07 -2.94
CA SER A 110 12.44 1.17 -1.86
C SER A 110 12.39 0.01 -0.85
N GLY A 111 11.31 -0.76 -0.80
CA GLY A 111 11.25 -1.99 0.01
C GLY A 111 11.99 -3.18 -0.60
N GLN A 112 12.37 -3.12 -1.88
CA GLN A 112 13.13 -4.18 -2.55
C GLN A 112 14.64 -3.96 -2.49
N TRP A 113 15.04 -2.70 -2.38
CA TRP A 113 16.43 -2.29 -2.43
C TRP A 113 16.76 -1.45 -1.20
N ALA A 114 17.94 -1.68 -0.64
CA ALA A 114 18.41 -0.82 0.42
C ALA A 114 18.49 0.62 -0.09
N THR A 115 17.82 1.53 0.63
CA THR A 115 17.75 2.95 0.26
C THR A 115 18.38 3.75 1.40
N PRO A 116 19.67 4.12 1.28
CA PRO A 116 20.34 4.97 2.26
C PRO A 116 19.56 6.26 2.51
N LEU A 117 19.64 6.81 3.70
CA LEU A 117 18.93 8.00 4.18
C LEU A 117 17.38 7.87 4.28
N LEU A 118 16.82 6.74 3.85
CA LEU A 118 15.39 6.39 4.01
C LEU A 118 15.24 5.01 4.66
N SER A 119 16.18 4.62 5.52
CA SER A 119 16.31 3.25 6.03
C SER A 119 15.05 2.73 6.72
N VAL A 120 14.39 3.53 7.56
CA VAL A 120 13.19 3.13 8.28
C VAL A 120 12.00 2.96 7.34
N TYR A 121 11.81 3.90 6.41
CA TYR A 121 10.77 3.77 5.38
C TYR A 121 11.01 2.54 4.50
N ALA A 122 12.23 2.36 3.99
CA ALA A 122 12.59 1.21 3.17
C ALA A 122 12.37 -0.11 3.94
N GLY A 123 12.77 -0.17 5.20
CA GLY A 123 12.53 -1.32 6.09
C GLY A 123 11.04 -1.61 6.27
N SER A 124 10.22 -0.58 6.50
CA SER A 124 8.76 -0.74 6.63
C SER A 124 8.11 -1.28 5.35
N LYS A 125 8.59 -0.85 4.18
CA LYS A 125 8.09 -1.33 2.88
C LYS A 125 8.62 -2.72 2.53
N ALA A 126 9.83 -3.08 2.96
CA ALA A 126 10.35 -4.45 2.87
C ALA A 126 9.54 -5.42 3.74
N PHE A 127 9.16 -4.99 4.96
CA PHE A 127 8.22 -5.74 5.78
C PHE A 127 6.92 -6.04 5.03
N LEU A 128 6.28 -5.05 4.41
CA LEU A 128 5.04 -5.24 3.67
C LEU A 128 5.17 -6.25 2.53
N ILE A 129 6.32 -6.27 1.84
CA ILE A 129 6.58 -7.24 0.76
C ILE A 129 6.61 -8.67 1.33
N ALA A 130 7.46 -8.91 2.33
CA ALA A 130 7.61 -10.24 2.92
C ALA A 130 6.32 -10.71 3.60
N TRP A 131 5.68 -9.83 4.37
CA TRP A 131 4.43 -10.13 5.06
C TRP A 131 3.28 -10.42 4.08
N SER A 132 3.15 -9.66 3.00
CA SER A 132 2.10 -9.91 1.99
C SER A 132 2.28 -11.24 1.29
N GLN A 133 3.52 -11.67 1.05
CA GLN A 133 3.81 -12.98 0.46
C GLN A 133 3.42 -14.13 1.40
N ALA A 134 3.78 -14.03 2.68
CA ALA A 134 3.40 -15.02 3.69
C ALA A 134 1.88 -15.07 3.87
N LEU A 135 1.24 -13.90 4.07
CA LEU A 135 -0.21 -13.80 4.23
C LEU A 135 -0.96 -14.32 3.00
N GLY A 136 -0.45 -14.06 1.80
CA GLY A 136 -1.03 -14.54 0.55
C GLY A 136 -1.06 -16.06 0.47
N GLU A 137 0.00 -16.72 0.92
CA GLU A 137 0.04 -18.19 0.99
C GLU A 137 -0.90 -18.74 2.07
N GLU A 138 -0.96 -18.11 3.25
CA GLU A 138 -1.87 -18.48 4.34
C GLU A 138 -3.34 -18.40 3.91
N LEU A 139 -3.73 -17.34 3.19
CA LEU A 139 -5.11 -17.07 2.80
C LEU A 139 -5.50 -17.69 1.46
N ARG A 140 -4.58 -18.31 0.73
CA ARG A 140 -4.84 -18.89 -0.60
C ARG A 140 -5.99 -19.90 -0.61
N ARG A 141 -6.06 -20.76 0.41
CA ARG A 141 -7.14 -21.76 0.54
C ARG A 141 -8.49 -21.13 0.89
N SER A 142 -8.51 -19.95 1.45
CA SER A 142 -9.72 -19.19 1.80
C SER A 142 -10.25 -18.34 0.65
N LYS A 143 -9.70 -18.47 -0.57
CA LYS A 143 -10.07 -17.71 -1.76
C LYS A 143 -9.87 -16.19 -1.60
N VAL A 144 -8.93 -15.79 -0.75
CA VAL A 144 -8.53 -14.38 -0.58
C VAL A 144 -7.20 -14.18 -1.29
N ASP A 145 -7.21 -13.33 -2.31
CA ASP A 145 -6.00 -12.93 -2.99
C ASP A 145 -5.33 -11.79 -2.21
N VAL A 146 -4.03 -11.90 -2.00
CA VAL A 146 -3.23 -10.83 -1.40
C VAL A 146 -2.23 -10.35 -2.45
N GLN A 147 -2.12 -9.06 -2.66
CA GLN A 147 -1.14 -8.48 -3.57
C GLN A 147 -0.47 -7.27 -2.94
N VAL A 148 0.84 -7.24 -2.98
CA VAL A 148 1.62 -6.05 -2.68
C VAL A 148 1.95 -5.30 -3.97
N LEU A 149 1.58 -4.02 -4.02
CA LEU A 149 1.82 -3.16 -5.16
C LEU A 149 3.22 -2.56 -5.06
N ASN A 150 4.12 -3.00 -5.90
CA ASN A 150 5.46 -2.45 -5.98
C ASN A 150 5.43 -1.10 -6.70
N THR A 151 5.19 -0.03 -5.94
CA THR A 151 4.97 1.32 -6.45
C THR A 151 6.29 2.06 -6.54
N PHE A 152 6.58 2.61 -7.69
CA PHE A 152 7.63 3.61 -7.88
C PHE A 152 7.07 5.03 -7.68
N PHE A 153 7.69 6.07 -8.23
CA PHE A 153 7.16 7.43 -8.07
C PHE A 153 5.81 7.60 -8.79
N VAL A 154 4.85 8.19 -8.07
CA VAL A 154 3.55 8.66 -8.58
C VAL A 154 3.41 10.12 -8.15
N VAL A 155 2.80 10.97 -8.96
CA VAL A 155 2.52 12.36 -8.60
C VAL A 155 1.72 12.40 -7.30
N SER A 156 2.31 12.91 -6.23
CA SER A 156 1.67 13.00 -4.91
C SER A 156 2.42 13.96 -3.98
N ASN A 157 1.78 14.33 -2.87
CA ASN A 157 2.44 15.11 -1.83
C ASN A 157 3.61 14.34 -1.19
N MET A 158 3.48 13.02 -1.02
CA MET A 158 4.52 12.18 -0.42
C MET A 158 5.77 12.10 -1.32
N SER A 159 5.60 11.91 -2.62
CA SER A 159 6.71 11.86 -3.57
C SER A 159 7.34 13.22 -3.85
N LYS A 160 6.66 14.31 -3.47
CA LYS A 160 7.02 15.70 -3.79
C LYS A 160 7.12 15.99 -5.31
N VAL A 161 6.77 15.02 -6.16
CA VAL A 161 6.70 15.19 -7.61
C VAL A 161 5.36 15.82 -7.98
N ARG A 162 5.40 16.96 -8.64
CA ARG A 162 4.19 17.75 -8.99
C ARG A 162 3.74 17.56 -10.43
N ARG A 163 4.61 17.10 -11.32
CA ARG A 163 4.32 16.93 -12.74
C ARG A 163 4.49 15.48 -13.17
N ALA A 164 3.50 15.00 -13.92
CA ALA A 164 3.59 13.68 -14.52
C ALA A 164 4.64 13.64 -15.63
N SER A 165 5.25 12.48 -15.80
CA SER A 165 6.16 12.17 -16.91
C SER A 165 5.92 10.75 -17.38
N TRP A 166 6.66 10.28 -18.37
CA TRP A 166 6.59 8.89 -18.82
C TRP A 166 6.98 7.88 -17.72
N MET A 167 7.83 8.28 -16.75
CA MET A 167 8.23 7.48 -15.59
C MET A 167 7.34 7.71 -14.36
N VAL A 168 6.70 8.86 -14.25
CA VAL A 168 5.93 9.25 -13.06
C VAL A 168 4.48 9.47 -13.47
N PRO A 169 3.59 8.47 -13.31
CA PRO A 169 2.19 8.60 -13.68
C PRO A 169 1.42 9.55 -12.76
N THR A 170 0.28 10.04 -13.25
CA THR A 170 -0.74 10.61 -12.37
C THR A 170 -1.35 9.53 -11.49
N PRO A 171 -1.93 9.86 -10.32
CA PRO A 171 -2.64 8.90 -9.48
C PRO A 171 -3.72 8.12 -10.25
N LYS A 172 -4.50 8.81 -11.08
CA LYS A 172 -5.55 8.20 -11.90
C LYS A 172 -4.99 7.14 -12.85
N ALA A 173 -3.93 7.47 -13.61
CA ALA A 173 -3.31 6.54 -14.54
C ALA A 173 -2.69 5.34 -13.82
N TYR A 174 -2.08 5.56 -12.66
CA TYR A 174 -1.53 4.49 -11.84
C TYR A 174 -2.63 3.54 -11.33
N VAL A 175 -3.70 4.07 -10.74
CA VAL A 175 -4.84 3.27 -10.24
C VAL A 175 -5.49 2.48 -11.37
N GLN A 176 -5.72 3.07 -12.53
CA GLN A 176 -6.24 2.35 -13.71
C GLN A 176 -5.32 1.19 -14.10
N SER A 177 -4.01 1.41 -14.08
CA SER A 177 -3.03 0.36 -14.38
C SER A 177 -3.05 -0.77 -13.32
N VAL A 178 -3.21 -0.44 -12.04
CA VAL A 178 -3.39 -1.42 -10.95
C VAL A 178 -4.63 -2.26 -11.21
N LEU A 179 -5.78 -1.61 -11.30
CA LEU A 179 -7.08 -2.29 -11.40
C LEU A 179 -7.20 -3.19 -12.64
N SER A 180 -6.58 -2.80 -13.76
CA SER A 180 -6.57 -3.60 -14.99
C SER A 180 -5.68 -4.85 -14.93
N ARG A 181 -4.87 -4.99 -13.88
CA ARG A 181 -3.89 -6.09 -13.74
C ARG A 181 -4.06 -6.92 -12.47
N ILE A 182 -5.10 -6.67 -11.69
CA ILE A 182 -5.43 -7.51 -10.53
C ILE A 182 -5.66 -8.94 -10.98
N GLY A 183 -5.03 -9.89 -10.28
CA GLY A 183 -5.10 -11.32 -10.62
C GLY A 183 -4.16 -11.77 -11.75
N LEU A 184 -3.41 -10.86 -12.36
CA LEU A 184 -2.40 -11.18 -13.37
C LEU A 184 -1.00 -11.10 -12.75
N ALA A 185 -0.12 -12.04 -13.15
CA ALA A 185 1.31 -11.91 -12.87
C ALA A 185 1.88 -10.80 -13.78
N SER A 186 2.03 -9.59 -13.26
CA SER A 186 2.47 -8.44 -14.07
C SER A 186 3.63 -7.71 -13.43
N GLY A 187 4.73 -7.62 -14.16
CA GLY A 187 5.88 -6.76 -13.89
C GLY A 187 6.83 -7.21 -12.77
N ALA A 188 6.40 -8.07 -11.87
CA ALA A 188 7.19 -8.54 -10.73
C ALA A 188 7.67 -9.98 -10.95
N VAL A 189 8.49 -10.20 -11.95
CA VAL A 189 8.96 -11.54 -12.35
C VAL A 189 9.66 -12.25 -11.19
N GLY A 190 9.26 -13.51 -10.92
CA GLY A 190 9.85 -14.33 -9.86
C GLY A 190 9.46 -13.97 -8.43
N ARG A 191 8.53 -13.03 -8.23
CA ARG A 191 8.07 -12.61 -6.91
C ARG A 191 6.56 -12.87 -6.74
N PRO A 192 6.17 -13.95 -6.06
CA PRO A 192 4.77 -14.25 -5.82
C PRO A 192 4.08 -13.13 -5.02
N PHE A 193 2.78 -12.98 -5.22
CA PHE A 193 1.95 -11.98 -4.53
C PHE A 193 2.41 -10.52 -4.70
N THR A 194 3.31 -10.25 -5.66
CA THR A 194 3.83 -8.91 -5.94
C THR A 194 3.37 -8.48 -7.33
N LEU A 195 2.93 -7.23 -7.44
CA LEU A 195 2.46 -6.64 -8.69
C LEU A 195 3.19 -5.32 -8.94
N THR A 196 3.86 -5.20 -10.09
CA THR A 196 4.40 -3.93 -10.60
C THR A 196 3.58 -3.51 -11.83
N PRO A 197 2.41 -2.87 -11.64
CA PRO A 197 1.38 -2.78 -12.67
C PRO A 197 1.68 -1.74 -13.75
N TYR A 198 2.42 -0.66 -13.43
CA TYR A 198 2.67 0.40 -14.38
C TYR A 198 3.83 0.02 -15.33
N PRO A 199 3.68 0.11 -16.67
CA PRO A 199 4.64 -0.46 -17.61
C PRO A 199 6.08 0.02 -17.43
N THR A 200 6.30 1.32 -17.25
CA THR A 200 7.67 1.85 -17.06
C THR A 200 8.25 1.45 -15.71
N HIS A 201 7.43 1.34 -14.66
CA HIS A 201 7.84 0.81 -13.36
C HIS A 201 8.23 -0.68 -13.49
N ALA A 202 7.46 -1.46 -14.24
CA ALA A 202 7.77 -2.88 -14.49
C ALA A 202 9.08 -3.06 -15.25
N TRP A 203 9.35 -2.19 -16.21
CA TRP A 203 10.61 -2.19 -16.95
C TRP A 203 11.80 -1.83 -16.06
N ILE A 204 11.68 -0.77 -15.23
CA ILE A 204 12.72 -0.39 -14.26
C ILE A 204 12.95 -1.51 -13.25
N ASP A 205 11.88 -2.11 -12.74
CA ASP A 205 11.93 -3.22 -11.80
C ASP A 205 12.71 -4.41 -12.39
N TRP A 206 12.38 -4.80 -13.60
CA TRP A 206 13.10 -5.84 -14.32
C TRP A 206 14.57 -5.47 -14.55
N ALA A 207 14.85 -4.26 -15.04
CA ALA A 207 16.21 -3.81 -15.32
C ALA A 207 17.08 -3.77 -14.05
N THR A 208 16.54 -3.25 -12.94
CA THR A 208 17.28 -3.22 -11.67
C THR A 208 17.50 -4.61 -11.07
N GLN A 209 16.58 -5.54 -11.29
CA GLN A 209 16.71 -6.90 -10.78
C GLN A 209 17.76 -7.72 -11.54
N TYR A 210 17.86 -7.56 -12.86
CA TYR A 210 18.65 -8.43 -13.71
C TYR A 210 19.90 -7.78 -14.31
N LEU A 211 19.92 -6.45 -14.45
CA LEU A 211 21.00 -5.74 -15.14
C LEU A 211 21.87 -4.90 -14.21
N VAL A 212 21.35 -4.50 -13.03
CA VAL A 212 22.08 -3.61 -12.11
C VAL A 212 22.66 -4.41 -10.95
N PRO A 213 24.00 -4.41 -10.77
CA PRO A 213 24.61 -5.06 -9.62
C PRO A 213 24.16 -4.41 -8.31
N ARG A 214 23.90 -5.23 -7.28
CA ARG A 214 23.41 -4.73 -5.98
C ARG A 214 24.32 -3.68 -5.35
N TRP A 215 25.65 -3.81 -5.48
CA TRP A 215 26.60 -2.84 -4.94
C TRP A 215 26.44 -1.44 -5.56
N PHE A 216 26.06 -1.37 -6.84
CA PHE A 216 25.86 -0.09 -7.53
C PHE A 216 24.66 0.69 -6.95
N LEU A 217 23.62 -0.01 -6.51
CA LEU A 217 22.44 0.59 -5.90
C LEU A 217 22.68 1.11 -4.47
N LEU A 218 23.79 0.69 -3.86
CA LEU A 218 24.18 1.08 -2.50
C LEU A 218 25.23 2.20 -2.47
N SER A 219 25.89 2.47 -3.58
CA SER A 219 27.05 3.35 -3.67
C SER A 219 26.75 4.82 -4.01
N ASN A 220 25.47 5.18 -4.11
CA ASN A 220 25.05 6.56 -4.41
C ASN A 220 24.18 7.16 -3.31
#